data_687478a4decce14fb22885986f129eec
#
_entry.id   687478a4decce14fb22885986f129eec
#
_cell.length_a   1.000
_cell.length_b   1.000
_cell.length_c   1.000
_cell.angle_alpha   90.00
_cell.angle_beta   90.00
_cell.angle_gamma   90.00
#
_symmetry.space_group_name_H-M   'P 1'
#
loop_
_entity.id
_entity.type
_entity.pdbx_description
1 polymer ?
#
loop_
_entity_poly.entity_id
_entity_poly.type
_entity_poly.pdbx_seq_one_letter_code
_entity_poly.pdbx_strand_id
1 'polypeptide(L)'
;LNVLADEVELARVISNLLENARRYGKNEDTDITNVDIAAKSRENWVLIKLRDHGPGVPPEQLFNLTKPFFRGDSARTAAAGAGLGLSIVDKTVQRMGGIFALANSSTGGLVAHLQLQRATSLPEGVDPKQRLQRPSVKRQLPRRRAEDRMA
;
A
#
# COMPACT_ATOMS: atom_id res chain seq x y z
N LEU A 1 9.36 -2.62 15.23
CA LEU A 1 8.08 -2.63 14.54
C LEU A 1 8.01 -3.84 13.63
N ASN A 2 7.06 -4.75 13.86
CA ASN A 2 6.88 -5.93 13.04
C ASN A 2 5.53 -5.84 12.31
N VAL A 3 5.54 -6.19 11.03
CA VAL A 3 4.33 -6.19 10.19
C VAL A 3 4.02 -7.59 9.69
N LEU A 4 2.75 -7.87 9.43
CA LEU A 4 2.31 -9.07 8.72
C LEU A 4 2.39 -8.78 7.21
N ALA A 5 3.52 -9.11 6.61
CA ALA A 5 3.76 -8.91 5.19
C ALA A 5 4.73 -9.98 4.67
N ASP A 6 4.64 -10.29 3.39
CA ASP A 6 5.70 -10.98 2.68
C ASP A 6 6.89 -10.02 2.51
N GLU A 7 8.08 -10.47 2.91
CA GLU A 7 9.29 -9.63 2.92
C GLU A 7 9.67 -9.16 1.50
N VAL A 8 9.56 -10.04 0.51
CA VAL A 8 9.90 -9.73 -0.88
C VAL A 8 8.91 -8.73 -1.47
N GLU A 9 7.62 -8.92 -1.20
CA GLU A 9 6.57 -8.01 -1.66
C GLU A 9 6.69 -6.64 -1.00
N LEU A 10 6.97 -6.58 0.30
CA LEU A 10 7.19 -5.31 1.01
C LEU A 10 8.45 -4.58 0.50
N ALA A 11 9.54 -5.31 0.28
CA ALA A 11 10.76 -4.73 -0.31
C ALA A 11 10.48 -4.15 -1.70
N ARG A 12 9.68 -4.82 -2.52
CA ARG A 12 9.24 -4.33 -3.84
C ARG A 12 8.40 -3.06 -3.73
N VAL A 13 7.47 -3.00 -2.78
CA VAL A 13 6.67 -1.79 -2.51
C VAL A 13 7.58 -0.60 -2.18
N ILE A 14 8.50 -0.77 -1.23
CA ILE A 14 9.43 0.29 -0.82
C ILE A 14 10.33 0.71 -1.99
N SER A 15 10.88 -0.24 -2.75
CA SER A 15 11.71 0.06 -3.91
C SER A 15 10.96 0.86 -4.99
N ASN A 16 9.71 0.52 -5.27
CA ASN A 16 8.88 1.27 -6.22
C ASN A 16 8.60 2.70 -5.74
N LEU A 17 8.37 2.90 -4.44
CA LEU A 17 8.15 4.23 -3.87
C LEU A 17 9.42 5.08 -3.92
N LEU A 18 10.58 4.51 -3.60
CA LEU A 18 11.87 5.20 -3.68
C LEU A 18 12.23 5.54 -5.12
N GLU A 19 11.99 4.64 -6.06
CA GLU A 19 12.21 4.91 -7.48
C GLU A 19 11.28 6.01 -8.01
N ASN A 20 10.03 6.04 -7.54
CA ASN A 20 9.10 7.12 -7.85
C ASN A 20 9.61 8.46 -7.32
N ALA A 21 10.08 8.50 -6.08
CA ALA A 21 10.68 9.71 -5.50
C ALA A 21 11.93 10.15 -6.27
N ARG A 22 12.81 9.22 -6.65
CA ARG A 22 14.01 9.50 -7.45
C ARG A 22 13.67 10.15 -8.79
N ARG A 23 12.59 9.71 -9.43
CA ARG A 23 12.19 10.23 -10.77
C ARG A 23 11.46 11.55 -10.72
N TYR A 24 10.59 11.73 -9.72
CA TYR A 24 9.62 12.82 -9.71
C TYR A 24 9.72 13.72 -8.47
N GLY A 25 10.44 13.29 -7.45
CA GLY A 25 10.54 13.95 -6.15
C GLY A 25 11.79 14.79 -5.97
N LYS A 26 12.47 15.16 -7.07
CA LYS A 26 13.61 16.07 -7.01
C LYS A 26 13.18 17.46 -6.57
N ASN A 27 13.98 18.07 -5.71
CA ASN A 27 13.85 19.48 -5.40
C ASN A 27 14.32 20.30 -6.62
N GLU A 28 13.49 21.21 -7.10
CA GLU A 28 13.75 22.00 -8.31
C GLU A 28 14.96 22.94 -8.17
N ASP A 29 15.24 23.40 -6.95
CA ASP A 29 16.34 24.33 -6.68
C ASP A 29 17.70 23.64 -6.56
N THR A 30 17.73 22.42 -6.03
CA THR A 30 18.96 21.69 -5.69
C THR A 30 19.26 20.50 -6.61
N ASP A 31 18.30 20.07 -7.41
CA ASP A 31 18.31 18.82 -8.21
C ASP A 31 18.60 17.55 -7.38
N ILE A 32 18.39 17.63 -6.06
CA ILE A 32 18.60 16.54 -5.11
C ILE A 32 17.26 15.93 -4.73
N THR A 33 17.22 14.61 -4.67
CA THR A 33 16.09 13.85 -4.09
C THR A 33 16.36 13.56 -2.63
N ASN A 34 15.56 14.12 -1.75
CA ASN A 34 15.53 13.79 -0.33
C ASN A 34 14.24 13.04 -0.03
N VAL A 35 14.33 11.95 0.74
CA VAL A 35 13.18 11.18 1.16
C VAL A 35 13.19 10.99 2.66
N ASP A 36 12.14 11.43 3.33
CA ASP A 36 11.90 11.14 4.74
C ASP A 36 11.09 9.86 4.85
N ILE A 37 11.55 8.95 5.69
CA ILE A 37 10.84 7.72 6.01
C ILE A 37 10.58 7.69 7.51
N ALA A 38 9.32 7.52 7.89
CA ALA A 38 8.90 7.37 9.27
C ALA A 38 7.98 6.17 9.40
N ALA A 39 8.10 5.44 10.51
CA ALA A 39 7.19 4.35 10.84
C ALA A 39 6.79 4.42 12.30
N LYS A 40 5.51 4.15 12.58
CA LYS A 40 4.97 4.08 13.93
C LYS A 40 3.92 2.99 14.05
N SER A 41 3.83 2.36 15.22
CA SER A 41 2.73 1.46 15.53
C SER A 41 1.57 2.22 16.17
N ARG A 42 0.37 1.80 15.82
CA ARG A 42 -0.86 2.27 16.44
C ARG A 42 -1.84 1.11 16.53
N GLU A 43 -2.11 0.64 17.75
CA GLU A 43 -2.96 -0.52 17.97
C GLU A 43 -2.50 -1.75 17.15
N ASN A 44 -3.34 -2.23 16.25
CA ASN A 44 -3.08 -3.39 15.40
C ASN A 44 -2.41 -3.06 14.06
N TRP A 45 -1.96 -1.81 13.88
CA TRP A 45 -1.42 -1.31 12.64
C TRP A 45 -0.01 -0.77 12.79
N VAL A 46 0.76 -0.86 11.72
CA VAL A 46 1.98 -0.10 11.51
C VAL A 46 1.72 0.88 10.38
N LEU A 47 1.92 2.14 10.66
CA LEU A 47 1.82 3.25 9.72
C LEU A 47 3.21 3.60 9.24
N ILE A 48 3.45 3.49 7.93
CA ILE A 48 4.71 3.87 7.28
C ILE A 48 4.42 5.08 6.39
N LYS A 49 5.24 6.10 6.50
CA LYS A 49 5.16 7.32 5.70
C LYS A 49 6.47 7.50 4.96
N LEU A 50 6.39 7.66 3.64
CA LEU A 50 7.50 8.12 2.82
C LEU A 50 7.11 9.47 2.21
N ARG A 51 7.99 10.47 2.33
CA ARG A 51 7.79 11.80 1.77
C ARG A 51 8.99 12.19 0.95
N ASP A 52 8.80 12.59 -0.30
CA ASP A 52 9.79 13.33 -1.05
C ASP A 52 9.67 14.84 -0.80
N HIS A 53 10.66 15.60 -1.22
CA HIS A 53 10.70 17.06 -1.12
C HIS A 53 10.67 17.72 -2.51
N GLY A 54 10.04 17.07 -3.46
CA GLY A 54 9.83 17.57 -4.81
C GLY A 54 8.62 18.52 -4.90
N PRO A 55 8.18 18.80 -6.13
CA PRO A 55 7.07 19.76 -6.38
C PRO A 55 5.70 19.20 -5.96
N GLY A 56 5.59 17.90 -5.65
CA GLY A 56 4.30 17.23 -5.49
C GLY A 56 3.60 17.04 -6.84
N VAL A 57 2.28 16.86 -6.79
CA VAL A 57 1.45 16.69 -7.98
C VAL A 57 0.21 17.58 -7.90
N PRO A 58 -0.37 18.01 -9.04
CA PRO A 58 -1.64 18.71 -9.04
C PRO A 58 -2.70 17.90 -8.28
N PRO A 59 -3.50 18.52 -7.39
CA PRO A 59 -4.48 17.81 -6.55
C PRO A 59 -5.44 16.92 -7.34
N GLU A 60 -5.84 17.35 -8.53
CA GLU A 60 -6.72 16.61 -9.44
C GLU A 60 -6.08 15.33 -10.01
N GLN A 61 -4.75 15.22 -9.97
CA GLN A 61 -4.01 14.06 -10.46
C GLN A 61 -3.77 13.01 -9.37
N LEU A 62 -3.83 13.38 -8.09
CA LEU A 62 -3.57 12.46 -6.96
C LEU A 62 -4.39 11.17 -7.06
N PHE A 63 -5.66 11.30 -7.37
CA PHE A 63 -6.58 10.17 -7.49
C PHE A 63 -6.22 9.22 -8.65
N ASN A 64 -5.55 9.71 -9.67
CA ASN A 64 -5.20 8.94 -10.85
C ASN A 64 -3.83 8.25 -10.76
N LEU A 65 -2.98 8.65 -9.81
CA LEU A 65 -1.59 8.16 -9.74
C LEU A 65 -1.47 6.65 -9.52
N THR A 66 -2.46 6.02 -8.91
CA THR A 66 -2.51 4.57 -8.71
C THR A 66 -3.17 3.82 -9.85
N LYS A 67 -3.71 4.53 -10.86
CA LYS A 67 -4.25 3.88 -12.05
C LYS A 67 -3.13 3.38 -12.96
N PRO A 68 -3.24 2.15 -13.52
CA PRO A 68 -2.25 1.63 -14.44
C PRO A 68 -2.08 2.58 -15.65
N PHE A 69 -0.84 2.75 -16.11
CA PHE A 69 -0.47 3.57 -17.26
C PHE A 69 -0.75 5.07 -17.13
N PHE A 70 -1.23 5.54 -15.98
CA PHE A 70 -1.36 6.96 -15.74
C PHE A 70 0.01 7.61 -15.57
N ARG A 71 0.24 8.71 -16.27
CA ARG A 71 1.44 9.54 -16.20
C ARG A 71 0.99 11.00 -16.11
N GLY A 72 1.43 11.69 -15.07
CA GLY A 72 1.18 13.12 -14.92
C GLY A 72 1.87 13.95 -16.03
N ASP A 73 1.47 15.20 -16.20
CA ASP A 73 1.97 16.08 -17.27
C ASP A 73 3.49 16.29 -17.25
N SER A 74 4.12 16.26 -16.06
CA SER A 74 5.58 16.34 -15.88
C SER A 74 6.34 15.11 -16.39
N ALA A 75 5.66 14.01 -16.64
CA ALA A 75 6.26 12.75 -17.07
C ALA A 75 6.49 12.66 -18.59
N ARG A 76 6.02 13.63 -19.38
CA ARG A 76 6.20 13.64 -20.83
C ARG A 76 7.67 13.82 -21.26
N THR A 77 8.51 14.39 -20.39
CA THR A 77 9.93 14.62 -20.65
C THR A 77 10.86 13.58 -20.08
N ALA A 78 10.41 12.74 -19.15
CA ALA A 78 11.23 11.69 -18.56
C ALA A 78 11.06 10.37 -19.32
N ALA A 79 12.09 9.96 -20.02
CA ALA A 79 12.16 8.64 -20.64
C ALA A 79 11.98 7.52 -19.60
N ALA A 80 11.21 6.51 -20.00
CA ALA A 80 11.22 5.18 -19.43
C ALA A 80 10.60 4.96 -18.04
N GLY A 81 9.29 4.97 -17.96
CA GLY A 81 8.50 4.29 -16.94
C GLY A 81 7.11 4.03 -17.48
N ALA A 82 6.61 2.81 -17.42
CA ALA A 82 5.31 2.46 -17.98
C ALA A 82 4.11 3.03 -17.20
N GLY A 83 4.30 3.83 -16.15
CA GLY A 83 3.23 4.33 -15.29
C GLY A 83 2.60 3.24 -14.42
N LEU A 84 3.33 2.15 -14.14
CA LEU A 84 2.83 1.00 -13.40
C LEU A 84 3.26 0.97 -11.94
N GLY A 85 4.32 1.70 -11.56
CA GLY A 85 4.94 1.57 -10.22
C GLY A 85 3.95 1.78 -9.07
N LEU A 86 3.18 2.86 -9.07
CA LEU A 86 2.24 3.15 -7.98
C LEU A 86 1.00 2.25 -8.02
N SER A 87 0.55 1.81 -9.20
CA SER A 87 -0.54 0.83 -9.30
C SER A 87 -0.13 -0.55 -8.77
N ILE A 88 1.13 -0.95 -8.98
CA ILE A 88 1.69 -2.17 -8.41
C ILE A 88 1.78 -2.05 -6.90
N VAL A 89 2.23 -0.91 -6.37
CA VAL A 89 2.28 -0.63 -4.92
C VAL A 89 0.89 -0.78 -4.31
N ASP A 90 -0.12 -0.12 -4.88
CA ASP A 90 -1.49 -0.15 -4.36
C ASP A 90 -2.03 -1.58 -4.30
N LYS A 91 -1.95 -2.33 -5.40
CA LYS A 91 -2.42 -3.71 -5.47
C LYS A 91 -1.65 -4.65 -4.54
N THR A 92 -0.35 -4.47 -4.42
CA THR A 92 0.49 -5.30 -3.54
C THR A 92 0.15 -5.05 -2.07
N VAL A 93 -0.02 -3.79 -1.67
CA VAL A 93 -0.43 -3.42 -0.31
C VAL A 93 -1.82 -3.98 0.01
N GLN A 94 -2.78 -3.90 -0.93
CA GLN A 94 -4.11 -4.49 -0.76
C GLN A 94 -4.06 -6.01 -0.58
N ARG A 95 -3.22 -6.72 -1.34
CA ARG A 95 -3.03 -8.18 -1.17
C ARG A 95 -2.46 -8.54 0.20
N MET A 96 -1.65 -7.69 0.79
CA MET A 96 -1.14 -7.84 2.16
C MET A 96 -2.17 -7.46 3.24
N GLY A 97 -3.40 -7.10 2.85
CA GLY A 97 -4.44 -6.65 3.76
C GLY A 97 -4.21 -5.25 4.32
N GLY A 98 -3.39 -4.45 3.65
CA GLY A 98 -3.07 -3.07 4.01
C GLY A 98 -3.86 -2.03 3.24
N ILE A 99 -3.53 -0.78 3.50
CA ILE A 99 -4.08 0.40 2.83
C ILE A 99 -2.93 1.25 2.31
N PHE A 100 -3.05 1.72 1.08
CA PHE A 100 -2.14 2.66 0.45
C PHE A 100 -2.86 3.96 0.10
N ALA A 101 -2.25 5.10 0.39
CA ALA A 101 -2.79 6.42 0.04
C ALA A 101 -1.66 7.39 -0.31
N LEU A 102 -1.97 8.32 -1.20
CA LEU A 102 -1.09 9.42 -1.61
C LEU A 102 -1.69 10.76 -1.22
N ALA A 103 -0.83 11.69 -0.82
CA ALA A 103 -1.22 13.06 -0.52
C ALA A 103 -0.08 14.01 -0.86
N ASN A 104 -0.38 15.27 -1.18
CA ASN A 104 0.62 16.33 -1.17
C ASN A 104 0.90 16.76 0.28
N SER A 105 2.17 17.03 0.58
CA SER A 105 2.54 17.67 1.84
C SER A 105 2.21 19.17 1.77
N SER A 106 1.73 19.74 2.88
CA SER A 106 1.52 21.19 3.01
C SER A 106 2.79 22.02 2.85
N THR A 107 3.95 21.42 3.05
CA THR A 107 5.27 22.04 2.94
C THR A 107 6.05 21.55 1.70
N GLY A 108 5.34 21.00 0.71
CA GLY A 108 5.89 20.49 -0.54
C GLY A 108 6.20 19.00 -0.55
N GLY A 109 6.19 18.41 -1.73
CA GLY A 109 6.46 17.01 -1.98
C GLY A 109 5.23 16.11 -1.90
N LEU A 110 5.41 14.90 -2.42
CA LEU A 110 4.41 13.84 -2.39
C LEU A 110 4.64 12.94 -1.16
N VAL A 111 3.57 12.56 -0.52
CA VAL A 111 3.58 11.67 0.64
C VAL A 111 2.87 10.37 0.29
N ALA A 112 3.56 9.26 0.44
CA ALA A 112 3.00 7.92 0.40
C ALA A 112 2.74 7.42 1.82
N HIS A 113 1.52 7.01 2.10
CA HIS A 113 1.09 6.41 3.35
C HIS A 113 0.81 4.93 3.14
N LEU A 114 1.47 4.08 3.91
CA LEU A 114 1.21 2.66 3.99
C LEU A 114 0.66 2.34 5.38
N GLN A 115 -0.41 1.57 5.42
CA GLN A 115 -0.95 1.02 6.66
C GLN A 115 -0.95 -0.50 6.52
N LEU A 116 -0.15 -1.18 7.34
CA LEU A 116 0.01 -2.63 7.34
C LEU A 116 -0.39 -3.20 8.69
N GLN A 117 -0.90 -4.42 8.70
CA GLN A 117 -1.23 -5.10 9.95
C GLN A 117 0.03 -5.33 10.78
N ARG A 118 -0.05 -5.02 12.06
CA ARG A 118 1.01 -5.28 13.01
C ARG A 118 1.09 -6.79 13.28
N ALA A 119 2.30 -7.36 13.19
CA ALA A 119 2.53 -8.68 13.73
C ALA A 119 2.54 -8.56 15.26
N THR A 120 1.54 -9.11 15.93
CA THR A 120 1.62 -9.39 17.36
C THR A 120 2.57 -10.57 17.54
N SER A 121 3.49 -10.49 18.50
CA SER A 121 4.31 -11.62 18.87
C SER A 121 3.41 -12.84 19.10
N LEU A 122 3.58 -13.86 18.26
CA LEU A 122 2.90 -15.13 18.47
C LEU A 122 3.40 -15.70 19.81
N PRO A 123 2.54 -16.31 20.63
CA PRO A 123 3.04 -17.14 21.73
C PRO A 123 4.03 -18.15 21.14
N GLU A 124 5.17 -18.30 21.79
CA GLU A 124 6.22 -19.23 21.36
C GLU A 124 5.62 -20.60 21.11
N GLY A 125 5.75 -21.12 19.89
CA GLY A 125 5.28 -22.46 19.52
C GLY A 125 4.26 -22.54 18.37
N VAL A 126 3.81 -21.45 17.77
CA VAL A 126 2.90 -21.50 16.62
C VAL A 126 3.67 -21.25 15.32
N ASP A 127 3.75 -22.29 14.47
CA ASP A 127 4.36 -22.21 13.13
C ASP A 127 3.61 -21.15 12.29
N PRO A 128 4.33 -20.12 11.75
CA PRO A 128 3.73 -19.10 10.91
C PRO A 128 2.99 -19.65 9.67
N LYS A 129 3.36 -20.85 9.20
CA LYS A 129 2.75 -21.51 8.04
C LYS A 129 1.34 -22.03 8.28
N GLN A 130 0.95 -22.22 9.54
CA GLN A 130 -0.40 -22.73 9.87
C GLN A 130 -1.49 -21.64 9.79
N ARG A 131 -1.15 -20.35 9.75
CA ARG A 131 -2.12 -19.25 9.62
C ARG A 131 -2.65 -19.02 8.21
N LEU A 132 -2.01 -19.56 7.18
CA LEU A 132 -2.47 -19.43 5.79
C LEU A 132 -3.60 -20.42 5.42
N GLN A 133 -3.89 -21.38 6.30
CA GLN A 133 -5.07 -22.22 6.14
C GLN A 133 -6.26 -21.54 6.83
N ARG A 134 -6.97 -20.67 6.12
CA ARG A 134 -8.30 -20.22 6.53
C ARG A 134 -9.18 -21.47 6.67
N PRO A 135 -9.81 -21.72 7.82
CA PRO A 135 -10.84 -22.74 7.86
C PRO A 135 -11.95 -22.31 6.89
N SER A 136 -12.22 -23.15 5.91
CA SER A 136 -13.38 -22.98 5.04
C SER A 136 -14.63 -23.02 5.93
N VAL A 137 -15.22 -21.87 6.17
CA VAL A 137 -16.53 -21.78 6.83
C VAL A 137 -17.53 -22.43 5.87
N LYS A 138 -17.83 -23.68 6.11
CA LYS A 138 -18.99 -24.33 5.48
C LYS A 138 -20.22 -23.55 5.93
N ARG A 139 -20.77 -22.74 5.02
CA ARG A 139 -22.11 -22.19 5.18
C ARG A 139 -23.07 -23.36 5.33
N GLN A 140 -23.49 -23.65 6.54
CA GLN A 140 -24.68 -24.47 6.77
C GLN A 140 -25.89 -23.67 6.30
N LEU A 141 -26.42 -24.04 5.16
CA LEU A 141 -27.74 -23.59 4.72
C LEU A 141 -28.78 -24.07 5.75
N PRO A 142 -29.72 -23.23 6.20
CA PRO A 142 -30.78 -23.67 7.09
C PRO A 142 -31.64 -24.70 6.35
N ARG A 143 -31.81 -25.88 6.95
CA ARG A 143 -32.76 -26.90 6.50
C ARG A 143 -34.15 -26.26 6.53
N ARG A 144 -34.79 -26.17 5.37
CA ARG A 144 -36.24 -25.89 5.30
C ARG A 144 -36.97 -27.03 6.01
N ARG A 145 -37.71 -26.72 7.07
CA ARG A 145 -38.71 -27.60 7.65
C ARG A 145 -39.82 -27.83 6.62
N ALA A 146 -40.02 -29.06 6.28
CA ALA A 146 -41.22 -29.55 5.63
C ALA A 146 -42.23 -29.86 6.71
N GLU A 147 -43.21 -29.01 6.86
CA GLU A 147 -44.51 -29.13 7.57
C GLU A 147 -45.28 -27.94 7.03
N ASP A 148 -46.30 -28.09 6.25
CA ASP A 148 -47.62 -28.64 6.44
C ASP A 148 -48.30 -28.98 5.11
N ARG A 149 -48.61 -30.25 4.97
CA ARG A 149 -49.75 -30.66 4.16
C ARG A 149 -50.70 -31.41 5.13
N MET A 150 -51.79 -30.75 5.48
CA MET A 150 -53.08 -31.39 5.79
C MET A 150 -54.04 -30.33 6.30
N ALA A 151 -54.96 -29.95 5.48
CA ALA A 151 -56.40 -29.90 5.61
C ALA A 151 -56.95 -29.04 4.49
#